data_d8b5a328f690c01a2d73322cad04a41a
#
_entry.id   d8b5a328f690c01a2d73322cad04a41a
#
_cell.length_a   1.000
_cell.length_b   1.000
_cell.length_c   1.000
_cell.angle_alpha   90.00
_cell.angle_beta   90.00
_cell.angle_gamma   90.00
#
_symmetry.space_group_name_H-M   'P 1'
#
loop_
_entity.id
_entity.type
_entity.pdbx_description
1 polymer ?
#
loop_
_entity_poly.entity_id
_entity_poly.type
_entity_poly.pdbx_seq_one_letter_code
_entity_poly.pdbx_strand_id
1 'polypeptide(L)'
;MMQKIQRFGGAMFTPVLLFAFSGIVIGVCTVFQSDVIMGSIAASDTTWFKVWYVVKEAAWTIFRQVNLLFVISLPIGLAKKQNARACMESFVLYCTFNYALAALLSNWGSFVGIDYAIEAGSGTGLASVASIKTLDTGMVGALIVAGVAVWLHNRYFDTKL
;
A
#
# COMPACT_ATOMS: atom_id res chain seq x y z
N MET A 1 12.76 3.66 25.79
CA MET A 1 12.95 2.91 24.53
C MET A 1 11.77 1.98 24.26
N MET A 2 11.35 1.18 25.20
CA MET A 2 10.25 0.21 25.11
C MET A 2 8.90 0.81 24.63
N GLN A 3 8.49 1.97 25.13
CA GLN A 3 7.24 2.64 24.74
C GLN A 3 7.21 3.06 23.25
N LYS A 4 8.35 3.40 22.65
CA LYS A 4 8.41 3.74 21.22
C LYS A 4 8.21 2.49 20.34
N ILE A 5 8.78 1.36 20.75
CA ILE A 5 8.63 0.08 20.08
C ILE A 5 7.18 -0.42 20.19
N GLN A 6 6.56 -0.29 21.35
CA GLN A 6 5.16 -0.65 21.56
C GLN A 6 4.21 0.22 20.72
N ARG A 7 4.47 1.53 20.62
CA ARG A 7 3.70 2.43 19.75
C ARG A 7 3.84 2.08 18.27
N PHE A 8 5.05 1.76 17.84
CA PHE A 8 5.32 1.31 16.49
C PHE A 8 4.58 0.00 16.18
N GLY A 9 4.67 -1.00 17.08
CA GLY A 9 3.92 -2.25 16.95
C GLY A 9 2.42 -2.03 16.90
N GLY A 10 1.88 -1.15 17.75
CA GLY A 10 0.46 -0.76 17.72
C GLY A 10 0.01 -0.10 16.41
N ALA A 11 0.86 0.73 15.81
CA ALA A 11 0.60 1.34 14.51
C ALA A 11 0.56 0.33 13.36
N MET A 12 1.37 -0.73 13.46
CA MET A 12 1.44 -1.82 12.48
C MET A 12 0.28 -2.82 12.61
N PHE A 13 -0.43 -2.83 13.73
CA PHE A 13 -1.46 -3.81 14.00
C PHE A 13 -2.67 -3.68 13.05
N THR A 14 -3.09 -2.46 12.75
CA THR A 14 -4.24 -2.21 11.87
C THR A 14 -4.05 -2.74 10.46
N PRO A 15 -2.95 -2.45 9.73
CA PRO A 15 -2.69 -3.07 8.42
C PRO A 15 -2.63 -4.58 8.48
N VAL A 16 -2.01 -5.15 9.52
CA VAL A 16 -1.88 -6.61 9.67
C VAL A 16 -3.25 -7.28 9.82
N LEU A 17 -4.18 -6.68 10.57
CA LEU A 17 -5.55 -7.19 10.67
C LEU A 17 -6.28 -7.14 9.32
N LEU A 18 -6.08 -6.06 8.54
CA LEU A 18 -6.68 -5.96 7.22
C LEU A 18 -6.15 -7.04 6.27
N PHE A 19 -4.87 -7.40 6.35
CA PHE A 19 -4.31 -8.52 5.57
C PHE A 19 -4.96 -9.85 5.94
N ALA A 20 -5.09 -10.13 7.23
CA ALA A 20 -5.71 -11.38 7.70
C ALA A 20 -7.17 -11.48 7.20
N PHE A 21 -7.94 -10.41 7.33
CA PHE A 21 -9.31 -10.36 6.84
C PHE A 21 -9.38 -10.54 5.31
N SER A 22 -8.57 -9.79 4.56
CA SER A 22 -8.51 -9.89 3.10
C SER A 22 -8.10 -11.30 2.64
N GLY A 23 -7.12 -11.90 3.31
CA GLY A 23 -6.69 -13.27 3.02
C GLY A 23 -7.80 -14.30 3.19
N ILE A 24 -8.61 -14.18 4.25
CA ILE A 24 -9.78 -15.03 4.48
C ILE A 24 -10.80 -14.85 3.35
N VAL A 25 -11.12 -13.61 2.98
CA VAL A 25 -12.08 -13.32 1.89
C VAL A 25 -11.58 -13.89 0.57
N ILE A 26 -10.30 -13.70 0.22
CA ILE A 26 -9.70 -14.26 -1.01
C ILE A 26 -9.76 -15.78 -0.98
N GLY A 27 -9.45 -16.41 0.16
CA GLY A 27 -9.53 -17.85 0.33
C GLY A 27 -10.93 -18.39 0.09
N VAL A 28 -11.94 -17.79 0.70
CA VAL A 28 -13.36 -18.14 0.51
C VAL A 28 -13.77 -17.96 -0.95
N CYS A 29 -13.44 -16.84 -1.57
CA CYS A 29 -13.73 -16.60 -2.99
C CYS A 29 -13.07 -17.63 -3.90
N THR A 30 -11.86 -18.06 -3.58
CA THR A 30 -11.13 -19.08 -4.36
C THR A 30 -11.82 -20.43 -4.27
N VAL A 31 -12.35 -20.81 -3.10
CA VAL A 31 -13.13 -22.05 -2.93
C VAL A 31 -14.41 -21.99 -3.78
N PHE A 32 -15.13 -20.88 -3.75
CA PHE A 32 -16.37 -20.70 -4.53
C PHE A 32 -16.15 -20.55 -6.05
N GLN A 33 -14.94 -20.24 -6.48
CA GLN A 33 -14.53 -20.20 -7.88
C GLN A 33 -13.92 -21.50 -8.39
N SER A 34 -13.72 -22.49 -7.49
CA SER A 34 -13.12 -23.76 -7.85
C SER A 34 -14.13 -24.68 -8.50
N ASP A 35 -13.91 -25.06 -9.75
CA ASP A 35 -14.69 -26.04 -10.49
C ASP A 35 -14.60 -27.44 -9.87
N VAL A 36 -13.47 -27.77 -9.23
CA VAL A 36 -13.28 -29.03 -8.50
C VAL A 36 -14.23 -29.17 -7.31
N ILE A 37 -14.59 -28.05 -6.65
CA ILE A 37 -15.43 -28.04 -5.45
C ILE A 37 -16.88 -27.76 -5.80
N MET A 38 -17.14 -26.77 -6.67
CA MET A 38 -18.47 -26.27 -6.99
C MET A 38 -19.02 -26.83 -8.32
N GLY A 39 -18.20 -27.59 -9.06
CA GLY A 39 -18.59 -28.17 -10.33
C GLY A 39 -18.93 -27.13 -11.41
N SER A 40 -19.88 -27.42 -12.27
CA SER A 40 -20.24 -26.59 -13.43
C SER A 40 -20.76 -25.18 -13.08
N ILE A 41 -21.19 -24.94 -11.84
CA ILE A 41 -21.64 -23.63 -11.37
C ILE A 41 -20.47 -22.62 -11.33
N ALA A 42 -19.25 -23.11 -11.07
CA ALA A 42 -18.04 -22.30 -11.03
C ALA A 42 -17.35 -22.13 -12.39
N ALA A 43 -17.99 -22.50 -13.49
CA ALA A 43 -17.48 -22.25 -14.83
C ALA A 43 -17.30 -20.73 -15.07
N SER A 44 -16.21 -20.34 -15.75
CA SER A 44 -15.76 -18.95 -15.90
C SER A 44 -16.76 -18.02 -16.61
N ASP A 45 -17.70 -18.58 -17.35
CA ASP A 45 -18.77 -17.86 -18.07
C ASP A 45 -20.00 -17.61 -17.20
N THR A 46 -20.13 -18.30 -16.06
CA THR A 46 -21.29 -18.20 -15.16
C THR A 46 -21.34 -16.89 -14.39
N THR A 47 -22.55 -16.43 -14.07
CA THR A 47 -22.76 -15.27 -13.20
C THR A 47 -22.21 -15.51 -11.80
N TRP A 48 -22.27 -16.75 -11.31
CA TRP A 48 -21.70 -17.17 -10.03
C TRP A 48 -20.20 -16.86 -9.97
N PHE A 49 -19.43 -17.35 -10.94
CA PHE A 49 -17.99 -17.09 -11.02
C PHE A 49 -17.67 -15.61 -11.06
N LYS A 50 -18.39 -14.85 -11.90
CA LYS A 50 -18.18 -13.40 -12.07
C LYS A 50 -18.41 -12.62 -10.78
N VAL A 51 -19.45 -12.95 -10.01
CA VAL A 51 -19.73 -12.30 -8.72
C VAL A 51 -18.59 -12.54 -7.73
N TRP A 52 -18.17 -13.80 -7.56
CA TRP A 52 -17.08 -14.12 -6.67
C TRP A 52 -15.73 -13.57 -7.15
N TYR A 53 -15.54 -13.44 -8.46
CA TYR A 53 -14.37 -12.77 -9.03
C TYR A 53 -14.32 -11.29 -8.63
N VAL A 54 -15.42 -10.55 -8.70
CA VAL A 54 -15.49 -9.15 -8.28
C VAL A 54 -15.18 -9.00 -6.79
N VAL A 55 -15.74 -9.85 -5.94
CA VAL A 55 -15.44 -9.81 -4.49
C VAL A 55 -13.96 -10.11 -4.22
N LYS A 56 -13.39 -11.10 -4.91
CA LYS A 56 -11.97 -11.46 -4.82
C LYS A 56 -11.05 -10.32 -5.26
N GLU A 57 -11.36 -9.67 -6.39
CA GLU A 57 -10.58 -8.52 -6.88
C GLU A 57 -10.65 -7.33 -5.91
N ALA A 58 -11.83 -7.08 -5.31
CA ALA A 58 -11.95 -6.08 -4.26
C ALA A 58 -11.09 -6.38 -3.05
N ALA A 59 -11.04 -7.64 -2.61
CA ALA A 59 -10.19 -8.06 -1.49
C ALA A 59 -8.68 -7.95 -1.80
N TRP A 60 -8.27 -8.15 -3.05
CA TRP A 60 -6.87 -7.96 -3.48
C TRP A 60 -6.35 -6.54 -3.32
N THR A 61 -7.21 -5.55 -3.21
CA THR A 61 -6.84 -4.13 -3.01
C THR A 61 -5.89 -3.95 -1.82
N ILE A 62 -6.12 -4.68 -0.73
CA ILE A 62 -5.31 -4.61 0.49
C ILE A 62 -3.85 -4.99 0.19
N PHE A 63 -3.64 -6.07 -0.56
CA PHE A 63 -2.29 -6.54 -0.91
C PHE A 63 -1.63 -5.65 -1.98
N ARG A 64 -2.40 -5.17 -2.96
CA ARG A 64 -1.89 -4.28 -4.02
C ARG A 64 -1.46 -2.91 -3.48
N GLN A 65 -2.11 -2.42 -2.42
CA GLN A 65 -1.85 -1.11 -1.83
C GLN A 65 -1.20 -1.18 -0.44
N VAL A 66 -0.46 -2.26 -0.19
CA VAL A 66 0.19 -2.51 1.12
C VAL A 66 1.04 -1.32 1.57
N ASN A 67 1.85 -0.76 0.69
CA ASN A 67 2.74 0.35 0.98
C ASN A 67 1.96 1.59 1.46
N LEU A 68 0.85 1.89 0.78
CA LEU A 68 -0.02 3.01 1.11
C LEU A 68 -0.71 2.82 2.47
N LEU A 69 -1.14 1.60 2.78
CA LEU A 69 -1.75 1.29 4.08
C LEU A 69 -0.77 1.54 5.24
N PHE A 70 0.50 1.17 5.09
CA PHE A 70 1.51 1.44 6.11
C PHE A 70 1.81 2.94 6.23
N VAL A 71 1.86 3.67 5.13
CA VAL A 71 2.06 5.13 5.14
C VAL A 71 0.96 5.86 5.92
N ILE A 72 -0.28 5.41 5.82
CA ILE A 72 -1.43 6.00 6.51
C ILE A 72 -1.48 5.55 7.98
N SER A 73 -1.18 4.28 8.26
CA SER A 73 -1.31 3.73 9.61
C SER A 73 -0.19 4.16 10.57
N LEU A 74 1.02 4.39 10.07
CA LEU A 74 2.15 4.78 10.91
C LEU A 74 1.89 6.06 11.71
N PRO A 75 1.40 7.16 11.11
CA PRO A 75 1.07 8.37 11.84
C PRO A 75 -0.01 8.18 12.91
N ILE A 76 -0.94 7.25 12.71
CA ILE A 76 -2.01 6.97 13.70
C ILE A 76 -1.41 6.58 15.05
N GLY A 77 -0.36 5.75 15.04
CA GLY A 77 0.27 5.29 16.29
C GLY A 77 1.41 6.18 16.78
N LEU A 78 2.09 6.91 15.89
CA LEU A 78 3.34 7.62 16.21
C LEU A 78 3.17 9.13 16.34
N ALA A 79 2.13 9.74 15.78
CA ALA A 79 1.87 11.16 15.97
C ALA A 79 1.51 11.45 17.43
N LYS A 80 2.06 12.54 17.96
CA LYS A 80 1.83 12.94 19.35
C LYS A 80 0.46 13.60 19.53
N LYS A 81 -0.01 14.34 18.54
CA LYS A 81 -1.28 15.06 18.51
C LYS A 81 -1.81 15.10 17.07
N GLN A 82 -3.10 15.35 16.90
CA GLN A 82 -3.76 15.51 15.59
C GLN A 82 -3.41 14.41 14.57
N ASN A 83 -3.59 13.17 14.95
CA ASN A 83 -3.23 11.99 14.16
C ASN A 83 -3.85 12.01 12.75
N ALA A 84 -5.09 12.50 12.60
CA ALA A 84 -5.75 12.60 11.30
C ALA A 84 -4.99 13.55 10.34
N ARG A 85 -4.51 14.69 10.85
CA ARG A 85 -3.69 15.61 10.08
C ARG A 85 -2.35 14.98 9.70
N ALA A 86 -1.69 14.31 10.65
CA ALA A 86 -0.45 13.58 10.40
C ALA A 86 -0.62 12.50 9.32
N CYS A 87 -1.76 11.79 9.29
CA CYS A 87 -2.06 10.82 8.24
C CYS A 87 -2.18 11.47 6.86
N MET A 88 -2.86 12.62 6.76
CA MET A 88 -2.99 13.36 5.52
C MET A 88 -1.62 13.86 5.03
N GLU A 89 -0.82 14.44 5.93
CA GLU A 89 0.54 14.91 5.61
C GLU A 89 1.43 13.76 5.12
N SER A 90 1.37 12.60 5.77
CA SER A 90 2.12 11.41 5.38
C SER A 90 1.68 10.89 4.01
N PHE A 91 0.37 10.82 3.75
CA PHE A 91 -0.17 10.42 2.47
C PHE A 91 0.29 11.33 1.33
N VAL A 92 0.15 12.66 1.52
CA VAL A 92 0.55 13.65 0.51
C VAL A 92 2.05 13.59 0.27
N LEU A 93 2.88 13.50 1.33
CA LEU A 93 4.33 13.37 1.20
C LEU A 93 4.72 12.11 0.42
N TYR A 94 4.04 10.99 0.68
CA TYR A 94 4.32 9.74 -0.04
C TYR A 94 3.92 9.82 -1.51
N CYS A 95 2.78 10.41 -1.83
CA CYS A 95 2.39 10.65 -3.22
C CYS A 95 3.39 11.58 -3.93
N THR A 96 3.79 12.68 -3.28
CA THR A 96 4.78 13.62 -3.82
C THR A 96 6.12 12.93 -4.07
N PHE A 97 6.58 12.10 -3.15
CA PHE A 97 7.79 11.29 -3.31
C PHE A 97 7.71 10.38 -4.53
N ASN A 98 6.61 9.65 -4.71
CA ASN A 98 6.43 8.75 -5.84
C ASN A 98 6.31 9.51 -7.18
N TYR A 99 5.63 10.66 -7.22
CA TYR A 99 5.60 11.51 -8.42
C TYR A 99 6.98 12.08 -8.76
N ALA A 100 7.76 12.49 -7.75
CA ALA A 100 9.13 12.97 -7.97
C ALA A 100 10.01 11.84 -8.54
N LEU A 101 9.93 10.63 -7.99
CA LEU A 101 10.64 9.47 -8.54
C LEU A 101 10.19 9.14 -9.96
N ALA A 102 8.89 9.18 -10.25
CA ALA A 102 8.37 8.97 -11.60
C ALA A 102 8.94 9.98 -12.59
N ALA A 103 8.98 11.26 -12.21
CA ALA A 103 9.57 12.34 -13.04
C ALA A 103 11.08 12.15 -13.23
N LEU A 104 11.80 11.74 -12.19
CA LEU A 104 13.22 11.41 -12.30
C LEU A 104 13.48 10.25 -13.26
N LEU A 105 12.71 9.16 -13.13
CA LEU A 105 12.86 7.99 -13.98
C LEU A 105 12.46 8.25 -15.43
N SER A 106 11.44 9.07 -15.67
CA SER A 106 11.04 9.42 -17.03
C SER A 106 12.12 10.22 -17.79
N ASN A 107 12.92 11.01 -17.06
CA ASN A 107 13.97 11.85 -17.67
C ASN A 107 15.36 11.19 -17.64
N TRP A 108 15.68 10.45 -16.60
CA TRP A 108 17.01 9.90 -16.35
C TRP A 108 17.04 8.39 -16.06
N GLY A 109 15.94 7.67 -16.32
CA GLY A 109 15.83 6.24 -16.02
C GLY A 109 16.90 5.39 -16.70
N SER A 110 17.27 5.73 -17.95
CA SER A 110 18.33 5.06 -18.70
C SER A 110 19.71 5.14 -18.03
N PHE A 111 19.98 6.23 -17.31
CA PHE A 111 21.24 6.40 -16.57
C PHE A 111 21.37 5.44 -15.38
N VAL A 112 20.23 5.03 -14.81
CA VAL A 112 20.14 4.11 -13.68
C VAL A 112 19.86 2.66 -14.14
N GLY A 113 19.78 2.45 -15.46
CA GLY A 113 19.51 1.13 -16.06
C GLY A 113 18.04 0.69 -15.93
N ILE A 114 17.12 1.62 -15.70
CA ILE A 114 15.67 1.37 -15.61
C ILE A 114 14.99 1.93 -16.87
N ASP A 115 14.34 1.07 -17.63
CA ASP A 115 13.53 1.49 -18.76
C ASP A 115 12.12 1.86 -18.28
N TYR A 116 11.84 3.16 -18.23
CA TYR A 116 10.53 3.65 -17.79
C TYR A 116 9.41 3.39 -18.81
N ALA A 117 9.72 2.96 -20.05
CA ALA A 117 8.71 2.60 -21.03
C ALA A 117 8.02 1.26 -20.72
N ILE A 118 8.71 0.35 -20.02
CA ILE A 118 8.19 -0.96 -19.63
C ILE A 118 7.10 -0.82 -18.59
N GLU A 119 6.05 -1.65 -18.64
CA GLU A 119 5.00 -1.67 -17.63
C GLU A 119 5.54 -2.04 -16.23
N ALA A 120 4.95 -1.43 -15.20
CA ALA A 120 5.32 -1.74 -13.83
C ALA A 120 4.97 -3.19 -13.49
N GLY A 121 5.95 -3.95 -12.99
CA GLY A 121 5.75 -5.36 -12.67
C GLY A 121 6.96 -6.00 -12.03
N SER A 122 6.82 -7.25 -11.67
CA SER A 122 7.87 -8.03 -11.00
C SER A 122 9.13 -8.08 -11.86
N GLY A 123 10.27 -7.70 -11.30
CA GLY A 123 11.59 -7.75 -11.94
C GLY A 123 11.92 -6.54 -12.81
N THR A 124 11.01 -5.60 -13.02
CA THR A 124 11.27 -4.38 -13.83
C THR A 124 11.90 -3.23 -13.05
N GLY A 125 11.94 -3.34 -11.71
CA GLY A 125 12.31 -2.24 -10.81
C GLY A 125 11.25 -1.14 -10.70
N LEU A 126 10.10 -1.32 -11.34
CA LEU A 126 8.97 -0.38 -11.36
C LEU A 126 7.76 -0.97 -10.64
N ALA A 127 7.09 -0.16 -9.84
CA ALA A 127 5.84 -0.49 -9.18
C ALA A 127 4.75 0.53 -9.49
N SER A 128 3.50 0.11 -9.32
CA SER A 128 2.34 1.01 -9.36
C SER A 128 1.84 1.26 -7.95
N VAL A 129 1.99 2.48 -7.47
CA VAL A 129 1.55 2.91 -6.14
C VAL A 129 0.49 3.98 -6.31
N ALA A 130 -0.73 3.75 -5.82
CA ALA A 130 -1.86 4.66 -5.98
C ALA A 130 -2.03 5.15 -7.44
N SER A 131 -1.90 4.23 -8.41
CA SER A 131 -1.91 4.50 -9.86
C SER A 131 -0.73 5.33 -10.38
N ILE A 132 0.28 5.59 -9.59
CA ILE A 132 1.51 6.27 -10.01
C ILE A 132 2.55 5.20 -10.36
N LYS A 133 3.02 5.20 -11.61
CA LYS A 133 4.15 4.36 -12.02
C LYS A 133 5.43 4.96 -11.49
N THR A 134 6.13 4.25 -10.64
CA THR A 134 7.28 4.75 -9.90
C THR A 134 8.33 3.67 -9.67
N LEU A 135 9.47 4.03 -9.10
CA LEU A 135 10.47 3.07 -8.65
C LEU A 135 9.87 2.16 -7.57
N ASP A 136 10.13 0.87 -7.68
CA ASP A 136 9.75 -0.08 -6.64
C ASP A 136 10.66 0.09 -5.40
N THR A 137 10.28 1.01 -4.54
CA THR A 137 10.94 1.21 -3.23
C THR A 137 10.42 0.25 -2.16
N GLY A 138 9.39 -0.52 -2.50
CA GLY A 138 8.74 -1.48 -1.61
C GLY A 138 8.22 -0.86 -0.31
N MET A 139 7.99 -1.73 0.66
CA MET A 139 7.53 -1.33 1.99
C MET A 139 8.56 -0.48 2.74
N VAL A 140 9.86 -0.71 2.51
CA VAL A 140 10.94 0.03 3.19
C VAL A 140 10.88 1.51 2.83
N GLY A 141 10.73 1.85 1.54
CA GLY A 141 10.55 3.24 1.10
C GLY A 141 9.31 3.89 1.72
N ALA A 142 8.20 3.17 1.77
CA ALA A 142 6.97 3.64 2.40
C ALA A 142 7.16 3.96 3.89
N LEU A 143 7.81 3.08 4.65
CA LEU A 143 8.10 3.27 6.07
C LEU A 143 9.04 4.44 6.33
N ILE A 144 10.08 4.62 5.50
CA ILE A 144 11.02 5.75 5.62
C ILE A 144 10.27 7.07 5.40
N VAL A 145 9.49 7.19 4.32
CA VAL A 145 8.74 8.41 4.01
C VAL A 145 7.72 8.72 5.11
N ALA A 146 6.97 7.72 5.57
CA ALA A 146 6.03 7.89 6.67
C ALA A 146 6.72 8.28 7.99
N GLY A 147 7.89 7.70 8.27
CA GLY A 147 8.72 8.06 9.42
C GLY A 147 9.17 9.51 9.38
N VAL A 148 9.62 9.99 8.21
CA VAL A 148 9.99 11.40 7.98
C VAL A 148 8.77 12.31 8.16
N ALA A 149 7.61 11.94 7.61
CA ALA A 149 6.37 12.70 7.78
C ALA A 149 5.99 12.86 9.25
N VAL A 150 5.99 11.77 10.01
CA VAL A 150 5.69 11.79 11.45
C VAL A 150 6.71 12.61 12.24
N TRP A 151 8.00 12.50 11.88
CA TRP A 151 9.04 13.28 12.53
C TRP A 151 8.85 14.77 12.30
N LEU A 152 8.59 15.19 11.05
CA LEU A 152 8.29 16.58 10.70
C LEU A 152 7.03 17.07 11.41
N HIS A 153 5.95 16.29 11.36
CA HIS A 153 4.71 16.60 12.06
C HIS A 153 4.94 16.83 13.55
N ASN A 154 5.60 15.88 14.23
CA ASN A 154 5.86 15.98 15.67
C ASN A 154 6.81 17.12 16.06
N ARG A 155 7.64 17.59 15.13
CA ARG A 155 8.61 18.67 15.35
C ARG A 155 8.00 20.05 15.15
N TYR A 156 7.16 20.20 14.12
CA TYR A 156 6.70 21.50 13.65
C TYR A 156 5.21 21.79 13.86
N PHE A 157 4.45 20.78 14.27
CA PHE A 157 3.01 20.85 14.40
C PHE A 157 2.54 21.98 15.37
N ASP A 158 3.28 22.30 16.44
CA ASP A 158 2.98 23.36 17.42
C ASP A 158 3.61 24.72 17.03
N THR A 159 4.36 24.79 15.92
CA THR A 159 4.99 26.03 15.48
C THR A 159 3.92 26.92 14.85
N LYS A 160 3.66 28.08 15.48
CA LYS A 160 2.84 29.12 14.88
C LYS A 160 3.64 29.75 13.74
N LEU A 161 3.15 29.64 12.52
CA LEU A 161 3.59 30.40 11.37
C LEU A 161 3.09 31.83 11.49
#